data_b0e8bddc30745b877f468b8b98bb344e
#
_entry.id   b0e8bddc30745b877f468b8b98bb344e
#
_cell.length_a   1.000
_cell.length_b   1.000
_cell.length_c   1.000
_cell.angle_alpha   90.00
_cell.angle_beta   90.00
_cell.angle_gamma   90.00
#
_symmetry.space_group_name_H-M   'P 1'
#
loop_
_entity.id
_entity.type
_entity.pdbx_description
1 polymer ?
#
loop_
_entity_poly.entity_id
_entity_poly.type
_entity_poly.pdbx_seq_one_letter_code
_entity_poly.pdbx_strand_id
1 'polypeptide(L)'
;MNLLLDTHLLLWAAGSPERLSVEAQALIEDPENRLFFSAASIWEVTIKNGLGKPAFQVDPHLFRRGLGENGYEELPIISSHTLAISHLPPIHRDPFDRILVAQAEYEGILLLTSDDMVAGYPGPIRRV
;
A
#
# COMPACT_ATOMS: atom_id res chain seq x y z
N MET A 1 -14.44 4.51 6.48
CA MET A 1 -13.05 4.96 6.71
C MET A 1 -12.29 5.04 5.40
N ASN A 2 -11.26 5.85 5.35
CA ASN A 2 -10.33 5.89 4.24
C ASN A 2 -9.13 4.99 4.56
N LEU A 3 -8.88 3.99 3.73
CA LEU A 3 -7.86 2.98 3.95
C LEU A 3 -6.85 3.00 2.82
N LEU A 4 -5.56 3.15 3.15
CA LEU A 4 -4.46 2.98 2.21
C LEU A 4 -3.86 1.60 2.45
N LEU A 5 -3.79 0.77 1.41
CA LEU A 5 -3.22 -0.57 1.53
C LEU A 5 -1.76 -0.56 1.12
N ASP A 6 -0.91 -1.28 1.86
CA ASP A 6 0.47 -1.45 1.42
C ASP A 6 0.54 -2.36 0.18
N THR A 7 1.70 -2.39 -0.46
CA THR A 7 1.85 -3.08 -1.74
C THR A 7 1.56 -4.58 -1.64
N HIS A 8 1.97 -5.24 -0.56
CA HIS A 8 1.71 -6.67 -0.38
C HIS A 8 0.21 -6.98 -0.26
N LEU A 9 -0.52 -6.17 0.52
CA LEU A 9 -1.96 -6.36 0.64
C LEU A 9 -2.66 -6.13 -0.69
N LEU A 10 -2.22 -5.15 -1.48
CA LEU A 10 -2.76 -4.90 -2.81
C LEU A 10 -2.52 -6.09 -3.73
N LEU A 11 -1.32 -6.64 -3.72
CA LEU A 11 -0.98 -7.81 -4.54
C LEU A 11 -1.81 -9.03 -4.15
N TRP A 12 -2.00 -9.27 -2.85
CA TRP A 12 -2.83 -10.38 -2.39
C TRP A 12 -4.30 -10.16 -2.74
N ALA A 13 -4.81 -8.95 -2.55
CA ALA A 13 -6.20 -8.65 -2.90
C ALA A 13 -6.47 -8.87 -4.40
N ALA A 14 -5.50 -8.56 -5.25
CA ALA A 14 -5.64 -8.69 -6.69
C ALA A 14 -5.43 -10.13 -7.21
N GLY A 15 -4.51 -10.89 -6.60
CA GLY A 15 -4.10 -12.17 -7.16
C GLY A 15 -4.17 -13.39 -6.25
N SER A 16 -4.18 -13.20 -4.93
CA SER A 16 -4.15 -14.27 -3.94
C SER A 16 -4.93 -13.90 -2.69
N PRO A 17 -6.25 -13.62 -2.83
CA PRO A 17 -7.05 -13.10 -1.71
C PRO A 17 -7.10 -14.03 -0.50
N GLU A 18 -6.86 -15.32 -0.69
CA GLU A 18 -6.76 -16.30 0.39
C GLU A 18 -5.59 -16.03 1.35
N ARG A 19 -4.63 -15.22 0.94
CA ARG A 19 -3.48 -14.83 1.79
C ARG A 19 -3.83 -13.68 2.73
N LEU A 20 -4.92 -12.98 2.48
CA LEU A 20 -5.38 -11.91 3.35
C LEU A 20 -5.94 -12.51 4.65
N SER A 21 -5.67 -11.85 5.78
CA SER A 21 -6.29 -12.21 7.05
C SER A 21 -7.79 -11.96 7.00
N VAL A 22 -8.53 -12.59 7.93
CA VAL A 22 -9.97 -12.36 8.06
C VAL A 22 -10.25 -10.88 8.32
N GLU A 23 -9.44 -10.24 9.16
CA GLU A 23 -9.57 -8.81 9.43
C GLU A 23 -9.35 -7.95 8.19
N ALA A 24 -8.31 -8.24 7.42
CA ALA A 24 -8.02 -7.51 6.17
C ALA A 24 -9.16 -7.68 5.18
N GLN A 25 -9.66 -8.89 4.98
CA GLN A 25 -10.79 -9.14 4.08
C GLN A 25 -12.03 -8.36 4.51
N ALA A 26 -12.34 -8.37 5.79
CA ALA A 26 -13.52 -7.67 6.31
C ALA A 26 -13.43 -6.16 6.05
N LEU A 27 -12.26 -5.56 6.26
CA LEU A 27 -12.04 -4.13 6.01
C LEU A 27 -12.14 -3.78 4.53
N ILE A 28 -11.58 -4.62 3.66
CA ILE A 28 -11.58 -4.39 2.20
C ILE A 28 -12.99 -4.56 1.63
N GLU A 29 -13.75 -5.52 2.11
CA GLU A 29 -15.08 -5.84 1.61
C GLU A 29 -16.18 -4.91 2.16
N ASP A 30 -15.90 -4.15 3.20
CA ASP A 30 -16.86 -3.22 3.80
C ASP A 30 -17.13 -2.06 2.85
N PRO A 31 -18.37 -1.92 2.32
CA PRO A 31 -18.69 -0.87 1.36
C PRO A 31 -18.63 0.56 1.95
N GLU A 32 -18.61 0.69 3.27
CA GLU A 32 -18.46 1.98 3.94
C GLU A 32 -17.01 2.49 3.87
N ASN A 33 -16.05 1.64 3.54
CA ASN A 33 -14.64 2.00 3.47
C ASN A 33 -14.26 2.42 2.04
N ARG A 34 -13.54 3.54 1.93
CA ARG A 34 -12.90 3.95 0.69
C ARG A 34 -11.49 3.38 0.66
N LEU A 35 -11.16 2.69 -0.42
CA LEU A 35 -9.88 2.01 -0.56
C LEU A 35 -8.96 2.80 -1.48
N PHE A 36 -7.71 2.96 -1.07
CA PHE A 36 -6.70 3.69 -1.82
C PHE A 36 -5.46 2.83 -2.07
N PHE A 37 -4.85 3.05 -3.22
CA PHE A 37 -3.51 2.57 -3.49
C PHE A 37 -2.60 3.75 -3.81
N SER A 38 -1.35 3.69 -3.35
CA SER A 38 -0.38 4.74 -3.65
C SER A 38 0.23 4.54 -5.04
N ALA A 39 0.52 5.63 -5.73
CA ALA A 39 1.34 5.60 -6.93
C ALA A 39 2.69 4.91 -6.67
N ALA A 40 3.21 4.99 -5.44
CA ALA A 40 4.44 4.30 -5.03
C ALA A 40 4.34 2.78 -5.17
N SER A 41 3.17 2.20 -4.90
CA SER A 41 2.96 0.75 -5.04
C SER A 41 3.02 0.32 -6.50
N ILE A 42 2.50 1.12 -7.41
CA ILE A 42 2.62 0.86 -8.85
C ILE A 42 4.07 0.96 -9.30
N TRP A 43 4.80 1.95 -8.80
CA TRP A 43 6.23 2.10 -9.07
C TRP A 43 7.04 0.91 -8.57
N GLU A 44 6.77 0.46 -7.34
CA GLU A 44 7.43 -0.72 -6.76
C GLU A 44 7.20 -1.96 -7.62
N VAL A 45 5.96 -2.22 -8.02
CA VAL A 45 5.60 -3.36 -8.87
C VAL A 45 6.30 -3.24 -10.24
N THR A 46 6.33 -2.04 -10.81
CA THR A 46 6.99 -1.78 -12.10
C THR A 46 8.48 -2.14 -12.04
N ILE A 47 9.17 -1.72 -10.98
CA ILE A 47 10.60 -2.01 -10.79
C ILE A 47 10.80 -3.51 -10.62
N LYS A 48 10.03 -4.15 -9.73
CA LYS A 48 10.20 -5.58 -9.44
C LYS A 48 9.88 -6.47 -10.64
N ASN A 49 8.83 -6.13 -11.39
CA ASN A 49 8.52 -6.85 -12.63
C ASN A 49 9.63 -6.68 -13.66
N GLY A 50 10.25 -5.50 -13.74
CA GLY A 50 11.36 -5.20 -14.66
C GLY A 50 12.64 -5.96 -14.36
N LEU A 51 12.80 -6.53 -13.16
CA LEU A 51 13.96 -7.34 -12.80
C LEU A 51 13.95 -8.73 -13.45
N GLY A 52 12.82 -9.16 -14.01
CA GLY A 52 12.71 -10.43 -14.73
C GLY A 52 12.83 -11.69 -13.88
N LYS A 53 12.69 -11.58 -12.56
CA LYS A 53 12.78 -12.74 -11.66
C LYS A 53 11.52 -13.61 -11.80
N PRO A 54 11.65 -14.95 -11.89
CA PRO A 54 10.48 -15.85 -12.04
C PRO A 54 9.49 -15.73 -10.86
N ALA A 55 9.97 -15.40 -9.67
CA ALA A 55 9.14 -15.29 -8.48
C ALA A 55 8.23 -14.05 -8.49
N PHE A 56 8.50 -13.07 -9.36
CA PHE A 56 7.71 -11.85 -9.44
C PHE A 56 7.43 -11.51 -10.91
N GLN A 57 6.25 -11.89 -11.37
CA GLN A 57 5.78 -11.63 -12.72
C GLN A 57 4.38 -11.03 -12.66
N VAL A 58 4.32 -9.73 -12.44
CA VAL A 58 3.08 -8.96 -12.34
C VAL A 58 3.14 -7.82 -13.34
N ASP A 59 2.24 -7.81 -14.31
CA ASP A 59 2.13 -6.70 -15.25
C ASP A 59 1.58 -5.47 -14.53
N PRO A 60 2.36 -4.39 -14.38
CA PRO A 60 1.92 -3.22 -13.63
C PRO A 60 0.72 -2.51 -14.26
N HIS A 61 0.57 -2.57 -15.58
CA HIS A 61 -0.58 -1.96 -16.26
C HIS A 61 -1.88 -2.69 -15.93
N LEU A 62 -1.85 -4.03 -15.96
CA LEU A 62 -3.00 -4.85 -15.61
C LEU A 62 -3.32 -4.76 -14.12
N PHE A 63 -2.29 -4.70 -13.28
CA PHE A 63 -2.44 -4.54 -11.85
C PHE A 63 -3.18 -3.23 -11.50
N ARG A 64 -2.70 -2.12 -12.05
CA ARG A 64 -3.34 -0.80 -11.85
C ARG A 64 -4.77 -0.79 -12.34
N ARG A 65 -5.03 -1.36 -13.52
CA ARG A 65 -6.38 -1.44 -14.09
C ARG A 65 -7.30 -2.21 -13.17
N GLY A 66 -6.86 -3.38 -12.70
CA GLY A 66 -7.64 -4.23 -11.80
C GLY A 66 -7.99 -3.52 -10.48
N LEU A 67 -7.07 -2.75 -9.93
CA LEU A 67 -7.33 -1.97 -8.73
C LEU A 67 -8.46 -0.96 -8.98
N GLY A 68 -8.39 -0.21 -10.08
CA GLY A 68 -9.42 0.76 -10.43
C GLY A 68 -10.78 0.11 -10.65
N GLU A 69 -10.81 -1.03 -11.33
CA GLU A 69 -12.05 -1.79 -11.59
C GLU A 69 -12.68 -2.32 -10.29
N ASN A 70 -11.87 -2.54 -9.26
CA ASN A 70 -12.34 -2.99 -7.95
C ASN A 70 -12.61 -1.85 -6.97
N GLY A 71 -12.68 -0.63 -7.46
CA GLY A 71 -13.08 0.52 -6.67
C GLY A 71 -11.97 1.20 -5.87
N TYR A 72 -10.71 0.81 -6.08
CA TYR A 72 -9.60 1.52 -5.45
C TYR A 72 -9.34 2.85 -6.13
N GLU A 73 -9.05 3.86 -5.33
CA GLU A 73 -8.67 5.18 -5.82
C GLU A 73 -7.15 5.38 -5.70
N GLU A 74 -6.56 6.02 -6.68
CA GLU A 74 -5.13 6.31 -6.63
C GLU A 74 -4.84 7.50 -5.70
N LEU A 75 -3.87 7.32 -4.81
CA LEU A 75 -3.28 8.40 -4.03
C LEU A 75 -1.97 8.82 -4.70
N PRO A 76 -1.95 9.98 -5.36
CA PRO A 76 -0.73 10.45 -6.01
C PRO A 76 0.31 10.89 -4.98
N ILE A 77 1.59 10.81 -5.36
CA ILE A 77 2.68 11.30 -4.53
C ILE A 77 2.88 12.78 -4.85
N ILE A 78 2.87 13.61 -3.80
CA ILE A 78 3.21 15.03 -3.92
C ILE A 78 4.46 15.32 -3.10
N SER A 79 5.09 16.47 -3.34
CA SER A 79 6.34 16.83 -2.66
C SER A 79 6.21 16.90 -1.14
N SER A 80 5.03 17.28 -0.62
CA SER A 80 4.77 17.29 0.82
C SER A 80 4.91 15.90 1.44
N HIS A 81 4.52 14.84 0.73
CA HIS A 81 4.71 13.46 1.19
C HIS A 81 6.20 13.13 1.28
N THR A 82 6.98 13.50 0.26
CA THR A 82 8.41 13.19 0.23
C THR A 82 9.17 13.94 1.31
N LEU A 83 8.81 15.19 1.57
CA LEU A 83 9.40 15.96 2.65
C LEU A 83 9.07 15.40 4.03
N ALA A 84 7.87 14.88 4.21
CA ALA A 84 7.44 14.28 5.47
C ALA A 84 8.27 13.05 5.86
N ILE A 85 8.88 12.36 4.89
CA ILE A 85 9.74 11.20 5.18
C ILE A 85 10.88 11.58 6.12
N SER A 86 11.40 12.80 6.02
CA SER A 86 12.53 13.24 6.85
C SER A 86 12.24 13.24 8.35
N HIS A 87 10.97 13.26 8.73
CA HIS A 87 10.52 13.24 10.13
C HIS A 87 10.28 11.82 10.66
N LEU A 88 10.32 10.81 9.80
CA LEU A 88 10.08 9.43 10.22
C LEU A 88 11.29 8.86 10.95
N PRO A 89 11.08 8.09 12.04
CA PRO A 89 12.17 7.39 12.70
C PRO A 89 12.77 6.32 11.77
N PRO A 90 14.05 5.94 11.94
CA PRO A 90 14.73 5.00 11.06
C PRO A 90 14.40 3.54 11.41
N ILE A 91 13.13 3.16 11.37
CA ILE A 91 12.64 1.82 11.71
C ILE A 91 12.85 0.85 10.54
N HIS A 92 12.50 1.29 9.32
CA HIS A 92 12.60 0.48 8.10
C HIS A 92 13.42 1.24 7.06
N ARG A 93 14.17 0.52 6.22
CA ARG A 93 14.99 1.14 5.16
C ARG A 93 14.27 1.23 3.82
N ASP A 94 13.21 0.45 3.63
CA ASP A 94 12.50 0.38 2.36
C ASP A 94 11.82 1.73 2.05
N PRO A 95 12.26 2.44 0.98
CA PRO A 95 11.70 3.74 0.65
C PRO A 95 10.24 3.67 0.24
N PHE A 96 9.79 2.55 -0.32
CA PHE A 96 8.38 2.39 -0.71
C PHE A 96 7.48 2.32 0.52
N ASP A 97 7.90 1.57 1.55
CA ASP A 97 7.14 1.52 2.80
C ASP A 97 7.15 2.86 3.52
N ARG A 98 8.30 3.53 3.54
CA ARG A 98 8.43 4.84 4.20
C ARG A 98 7.55 5.90 3.55
N ILE A 99 7.44 5.94 2.23
CA ILE A 99 6.54 6.90 1.57
C ILE A 99 5.07 6.61 1.88
N LEU A 100 4.67 5.34 2.00
CA LEU A 100 3.31 4.99 2.39
C LEU A 100 2.98 5.49 3.79
N VAL A 101 3.90 5.33 4.74
CA VAL A 101 3.74 5.85 6.10
C VAL A 101 3.58 7.37 6.08
N ALA A 102 4.43 8.06 5.33
CA ALA A 102 4.37 9.52 5.20
C ALA A 102 3.05 9.98 4.57
N GLN A 103 2.58 9.29 3.54
CA GLN A 103 1.29 9.61 2.91
C GLN A 103 0.13 9.43 3.87
N ALA A 104 0.10 8.32 4.60
CA ALA A 104 -0.96 8.04 5.56
C ALA A 104 -1.03 9.13 6.64
N GLU A 105 0.10 9.52 7.18
CA GLU A 105 0.18 10.56 8.20
C GLU A 105 -0.25 11.92 7.66
N TYR A 106 0.28 12.31 6.51
CA TYR A 106 -0.01 13.61 5.91
C TYR A 106 -1.49 13.75 5.52
N GLU A 107 -2.06 12.71 4.91
CA GLU A 107 -3.46 12.73 4.43
C GLU A 107 -4.47 12.35 5.51
N GLY A 108 -4.04 11.86 6.67
CA GLY A 108 -4.94 11.39 7.70
C GLY A 108 -5.72 10.14 7.31
N ILE A 109 -5.11 9.25 6.54
CA ILE A 109 -5.69 7.99 6.07
C ILE A 109 -5.07 6.84 6.86
N LEU A 110 -5.84 5.81 7.19
CA LEU A 110 -5.34 4.64 7.90
C LEU A 110 -4.57 3.73 6.94
N LEU A 111 -3.29 3.51 7.20
CA LEU A 111 -2.47 2.56 6.46
C LEU A 111 -2.68 1.14 6.99
N LEU A 112 -3.11 0.24 6.13
CA LEU A 112 -3.19 -1.18 6.45
C LEU A 112 -1.92 -1.88 5.97
N THR A 113 -1.32 -2.68 6.84
CA THR A 113 -0.10 -3.43 6.53
C THR A 113 -0.11 -4.78 7.21
N SER A 114 0.58 -5.75 6.62
CA SER A 114 0.90 -7.02 7.27
C SER A 114 2.33 -7.06 7.81
N ASP A 115 3.11 -6.02 7.57
CA ASP A 115 4.53 -5.95 7.92
C ASP A 115 4.71 -5.36 9.32
N ASP A 116 5.38 -6.12 10.22
CA ASP A 116 5.62 -5.70 11.60
C ASP A 116 6.49 -4.44 11.68
N MET A 117 7.45 -4.27 10.77
CA MET A 117 8.31 -3.09 10.78
C MET A 117 7.53 -1.83 10.40
N VAL A 118 6.68 -1.92 9.40
CA VAL A 118 5.80 -0.81 9.01
C VAL A 118 4.86 -0.46 10.15
N ALA A 119 4.29 -1.46 10.80
CA ALA A 119 3.38 -1.27 11.94
C ALA A 119 4.07 -0.62 13.15
N GLY A 120 5.40 -0.66 13.20
CA GLY A 120 6.18 -0.03 14.26
C GLY A 120 6.32 1.50 14.15
N TYR A 121 5.95 2.09 13.00
CA TYR A 121 5.98 3.54 12.87
C TYR A 121 4.85 4.21 13.65
N PRO A 122 5.10 5.42 14.20
CA PRO A 122 4.01 6.21 14.76
C PRO A 122 3.10 6.71 13.64
N GLY A 123 1.81 6.88 13.95
CA GLY A 123 0.85 7.42 13.00
C GLY A 123 -0.35 6.50 12.78
N PRO A 124 -1.20 6.81 11.79
CA PRO A 124 -2.42 6.03 11.52
C PRO A 124 -2.09 4.76 10.75
N ILE A 125 -1.61 3.76 11.45
CA ILE A 125 -1.20 2.48 10.89
C ILE A 125 -1.87 1.35 11.68
N ARG A 126 -2.35 0.35 10.95
CA ARG A 126 -2.97 -0.83 11.54
C ARG A 126 -2.40 -2.08 10.90
N ARG A 127 -1.85 -2.96 11.75
CA ARG A 127 -1.41 -4.27 11.29
C ARG A 127 -2.62 -5.21 11.17
N VAL A 128 -2.71 -5.88 10.05
CA VAL A 128 -3.82 -6.81 9.76
C VAL A 128 -3.35 -8.17 9.30
#